data_604665bc4e79f8b41a5ec5cd726949d5
#
_entry.id   604665bc4e79f8b41a5ec5cd726949d5
#
_cell.length_a   1.000
_cell.length_b   1.000
_cell.length_c   1.000
_cell.angle_alpha   90.00
_cell.angle_beta   90.00
_cell.angle_gamma   90.00
#
_symmetry.space_group_name_H-M   'P 1'
#
loop_
_entity.id
_entity.type
_entity.pdbx_description
1 polymer ?
#
loop_
_entity_poly.entity_id
_entity_poly.type
_entity_poly.pdbx_seq_one_letter_code
_entity_poly.pdbx_strand_id
1 'polypeptide(L)'
;MSALHFICGKAGAGKTTLARELGRTLPAVVICEDEWISTLGFEIRSLEDFLKASSKCRSLIRPLASELLRLGVCVVFDFAGNTVTSRQWVRTIFEAANADHVLHVIEATDSECLANIHRRNDEKPSGVFWGHVTDEIFHAVTAYFAPPQPEEGFRVLAHAQRQDEATFDARARP
;
A
#
# COMPACT_ATOMS: atom_id res chain seq x y z
N MET A 1 -12.58 9.32 16.30
CA MET A 1 -11.42 8.48 16.69
C MET A 1 -10.58 8.26 15.45
N SER A 2 -9.25 8.26 15.59
CA SER A 2 -8.34 7.98 14.47
C SER A 2 -8.36 6.50 14.09
N ALA A 3 -8.13 6.22 12.82
CA ALA A 3 -8.03 4.86 12.33
C ALA A 3 -6.82 4.70 11.40
N LEU A 4 -6.19 3.53 11.44
CA LEU A 4 -5.19 3.13 10.48
C LEU A 4 -5.85 2.26 9.41
N HIS A 5 -5.85 2.74 8.18
CA HIS A 5 -6.29 2.03 6.99
C HIS A 5 -5.08 1.43 6.29
N PHE A 6 -5.10 0.16 5.93
CA PHE A 6 -4.03 -0.50 5.18
C PHE A 6 -4.60 -1.47 4.15
N ILE A 7 -3.85 -1.71 3.08
CA ILE A 7 -4.44 -2.33 1.90
C ILE A 7 -3.76 -3.65 1.58
N CYS A 8 -4.56 -4.67 1.34
CA CYS A 8 -4.18 -6.00 0.87
C CYS A 8 -4.67 -6.19 -0.57
N GLY A 9 -3.80 -6.65 -1.44
CA GLY A 9 -4.13 -6.92 -2.84
C GLY A 9 -2.86 -7.20 -3.64
N LYS A 10 -2.96 -8.02 -4.68
CA LYS A 10 -1.83 -8.36 -5.56
C LYS A 10 -1.22 -7.11 -6.21
N ALA A 11 -0.04 -7.23 -6.81
CA ALA A 11 0.50 -6.19 -7.68
C ALA A 11 -0.50 -5.92 -8.81
N GLY A 12 -0.74 -4.65 -9.16
CA GLY A 12 -1.73 -4.29 -10.19
C GLY A 12 -3.20 -4.34 -9.75
N ALA A 13 -3.53 -4.70 -8.52
CA ALA A 13 -4.92 -4.76 -8.05
C ALA A 13 -5.59 -3.39 -7.84
N GLY A 14 -4.84 -2.27 -7.90
CA GLY A 14 -5.39 -0.92 -7.70
C GLY A 14 -5.24 -0.37 -6.27
N LYS A 15 -4.27 -0.87 -5.48
CA LYS A 15 -4.03 -0.42 -4.10
C LYS A 15 -3.78 1.08 -3.99
N THR A 16 -2.90 1.63 -4.83
CA THR A 16 -2.57 3.06 -4.83
C THR A 16 -3.77 3.93 -5.18
N THR A 17 -4.62 3.47 -6.12
CA THR A 17 -5.87 4.15 -6.47
C THR A 17 -6.81 4.23 -5.27
N LEU A 18 -7.01 3.12 -4.57
CA LEU A 18 -7.82 3.09 -3.35
C LEU A 18 -7.23 3.95 -2.23
N ALA A 19 -5.90 3.87 -2.02
CA ALA A 19 -5.23 4.68 -1.00
C ALA A 19 -5.44 6.19 -1.22
N ARG A 20 -5.33 6.63 -2.46
CA ARG A 20 -5.57 8.03 -2.84
C ARG A 20 -7.03 8.44 -2.66
N GLU A 21 -7.97 7.58 -3.02
CA GLU A 21 -9.39 7.83 -2.79
C GLU A 21 -9.70 7.98 -1.29
N LEU A 22 -9.18 7.06 -0.47
CA LEU A 22 -9.31 7.17 0.99
C LEU A 22 -8.71 8.47 1.53
N GLY A 23 -7.53 8.87 1.04
CA GLY A 23 -6.89 10.12 1.43
C GLY A 23 -7.63 11.39 1.01
N ARG A 24 -8.51 11.30 -0.03
CA ARG A 24 -9.37 12.43 -0.43
C ARG A 24 -10.69 12.48 0.34
N THR A 25 -11.21 11.31 0.71
CA THR A 25 -12.53 11.18 1.35
C THR A 25 -12.45 11.20 2.88
N LEU A 26 -11.30 10.90 3.44
CA LEU A 26 -11.03 10.92 4.87
C LEU A 26 -10.04 12.04 5.22
N PRO A 27 -10.12 12.64 6.42
CA PRO A 27 -9.07 13.52 6.92
C PRO A 27 -7.85 12.69 7.33
N ALA A 28 -7.12 12.15 6.35
CA ALA A 28 -6.08 11.17 6.54
C ALA A 28 -4.76 11.55 5.85
N VAL A 29 -3.65 11.12 6.44
CA VAL A 29 -2.33 11.17 5.81
C VAL A 29 -2.08 9.85 5.07
N VAL A 30 -1.84 9.93 3.76
CA VAL A 30 -1.47 8.76 2.94
C VAL A 30 0.04 8.58 2.97
N ILE A 31 0.48 7.37 3.27
CA ILE A 31 1.89 6.97 3.25
C ILE A 31 2.05 5.85 2.22
N CYS A 32 2.84 6.12 1.17
CA CYS A 32 3.21 5.16 0.13
C CYS A 32 4.68 4.76 0.32
N GLU A 33 4.95 3.50 0.63
CA GLU A 33 6.31 3.00 0.85
C GLU A 33 7.18 3.13 -0.41
N ASP A 34 6.62 2.83 -1.59
CA ASP A 34 7.33 2.93 -2.86
C ASP A 34 7.74 4.37 -3.18
N GLU A 35 6.88 5.35 -2.89
CA GLU A 35 7.20 6.77 -3.04
C GLU A 35 8.36 7.18 -2.13
N TRP A 36 8.38 6.71 -0.89
CA TRP A 36 9.46 7.01 0.05
C TRP A 36 10.77 6.38 -0.38
N ILE A 37 10.75 5.10 -0.78
CA ILE A 37 11.93 4.39 -1.30
C ILE A 37 12.52 5.16 -2.50
N SER A 38 11.68 5.56 -3.45
CA SER A 38 12.09 6.31 -4.63
C SER A 38 12.64 7.70 -4.29
N THR A 39 11.92 8.45 -3.44
CA THR A 39 12.29 9.84 -3.07
C THR A 39 13.59 9.89 -2.26
N LEU A 40 13.83 8.88 -1.41
CA LEU A 40 15.08 8.77 -0.64
C LEU A 40 16.26 8.27 -1.46
N GLY A 41 16.06 7.97 -2.73
CA GLY A 41 17.14 7.61 -3.66
C GLY A 41 17.75 6.23 -3.42
N PHE A 42 16.99 5.30 -2.85
CA PHE A 42 17.47 3.92 -2.73
C PHE A 42 17.59 3.28 -4.11
N GLU A 43 18.77 2.75 -4.43
CA GLU A 43 18.99 1.96 -5.63
C GLU A 43 18.47 0.53 -5.41
N ILE A 44 17.42 0.16 -6.14
CA ILE A 44 16.82 -1.17 -6.07
C ILE A 44 17.23 -1.96 -7.31
N ARG A 45 18.17 -2.88 -7.13
CA ARG A 45 18.68 -3.78 -8.17
C ARG A 45 18.26 -5.24 -7.93
N SER A 46 17.81 -5.55 -6.71
CA SER A 46 17.44 -6.89 -6.29
C SER A 46 16.31 -6.85 -5.26
N LEU A 47 15.69 -8.00 -5.00
CA LEU A 47 14.72 -8.16 -3.91
C LEU A 47 15.38 -7.85 -2.54
N GLU A 48 16.64 -8.20 -2.35
CA GLU A 48 17.37 -7.91 -1.11
C GLU A 48 17.50 -6.40 -0.89
N ASP A 49 17.82 -5.63 -1.94
CA ASP A 49 17.88 -4.16 -1.85
C ASP A 49 16.53 -3.57 -1.49
N PHE A 50 15.46 -4.07 -2.12
CA PHE A 50 14.10 -3.65 -1.79
C PHE A 50 13.77 -3.92 -0.32
N LEU A 51 14.04 -5.11 0.18
CA LEU A 51 13.76 -5.48 1.58
C LEU A 51 14.55 -4.62 2.57
N LYS A 52 15.82 -4.29 2.26
CA LYS A 52 16.63 -3.38 3.07
C LYS A 52 16.07 -1.95 3.08
N ALA A 53 15.69 -1.43 1.91
CA ALA A 53 15.08 -0.10 1.79
C ALA A 53 13.74 -0.03 2.52
N SER A 54 12.86 -1.02 2.30
CA SER A 54 11.58 -1.17 2.98
C SER A 54 11.76 -1.19 4.51
N SER A 55 12.71 -1.97 5.02
CA SER A 55 13.00 -2.03 6.47
C SER A 55 13.38 -0.67 7.03
N LYS A 56 14.22 0.09 6.32
CA LYS A 56 14.61 1.46 6.73
C LYS A 56 13.42 2.42 6.68
N CYS A 57 12.62 2.40 5.62
CA CYS A 57 11.43 3.23 5.53
C CYS A 57 10.44 2.90 6.67
N ARG A 58 10.20 1.64 6.94
CA ARG A 58 9.30 1.18 8.02
C ARG A 58 9.75 1.60 9.40
N SER A 59 11.07 1.69 9.64
CA SER A 59 11.60 2.19 10.92
C SER A 59 11.28 3.66 11.17
N LEU A 60 11.11 4.46 10.12
CA LEU A 60 10.68 5.86 10.18
C LEU A 60 9.15 5.98 10.16
N ILE A 61 8.47 5.19 9.34
CA ILE A 61 7.01 5.21 9.20
C ILE A 61 6.32 4.83 10.51
N ARG A 62 6.84 3.83 11.22
CA ARG A 62 6.22 3.32 12.45
C ARG A 62 6.02 4.41 13.51
N PRO A 63 7.06 5.13 13.99
CA PRO A 63 6.87 6.18 15.00
C PRO A 63 6.02 7.33 14.48
N LEU A 64 6.19 7.74 13.21
CA LEU A 64 5.39 8.80 12.60
C LEU A 64 3.90 8.45 12.56
N ALA A 65 3.55 7.27 12.06
CA ALA A 65 2.16 6.83 11.99
C ALA A 65 1.52 6.69 13.38
N SER A 66 2.27 6.14 14.35
CA SER A 66 1.77 6.04 15.73
C SER A 66 1.49 7.43 16.33
N GLU A 67 2.33 8.42 16.05
CA GLU A 67 2.13 9.77 16.58
C GLU A 67 0.93 10.46 15.90
N LEU A 68 0.79 10.36 14.56
CA LEU A 68 -0.37 10.87 13.83
C LEU A 68 -1.68 10.30 14.39
N LEU A 69 -1.72 8.99 14.63
CA LEU A 69 -2.89 8.32 15.21
C LEU A 69 -3.19 8.84 16.63
N ARG A 70 -2.20 9.04 17.48
CA ARG A 70 -2.38 9.63 18.83
C ARG A 70 -2.91 11.06 18.78
N LEU A 71 -2.52 11.82 17.77
CA LEU A 71 -3.01 13.18 17.53
C LEU A 71 -4.44 13.19 16.91
N GLY A 72 -5.07 12.04 16.72
CA GLY A 72 -6.42 11.94 16.18
C GLY A 72 -6.48 11.97 14.65
N VAL A 73 -5.34 11.93 13.95
CA VAL A 73 -5.26 11.92 12.49
C VAL A 73 -5.34 10.49 11.97
N CYS A 74 -6.21 10.24 10.98
CA CYS A 74 -6.24 8.95 10.30
C CYS A 74 -5.00 8.78 9.40
N VAL A 75 -4.55 7.54 9.25
CA VAL A 75 -3.42 7.19 8.40
C VAL A 75 -3.84 6.13 7.39
N VAL A 76 -3.45 6.28 6.13
CA VAL A 76 -3.68 5.30 5.07
C VAL A 76 -2.32 4.77 4.60
N PHE A 77 -2.10 3.46 4.74
CA PHE A 77 -0.93 2.79 4.17
C PHE A 77 -1.27 2.20 2.80
N ASP A 78 -0.61 2.70 1.75
CA ASP A 78 -0.63 2.10 0.39
C ASP A 78 0.28 0.88 0.31
N PHE A 79 0.32 0.06 1.36
CA PHE A 79 1.19 -1.12 1.47
C PHE A 79 0.83 -1.98 2.69
N ALA A 80 1.66 -2.99 2.96
CA ALA A 80 1.72 -3.79 4.19
C ALA A 80 0.58 -4.78 4.44
N GLY A 81 -0.39 -4.95 3.52
CA GLY A 81 -1.48 -5.90 3.71
C GLY A 81 -1.24 -7.32 3.17
N ASN A 82 -0.18 -7.56 2.40
CA ASN A 82 -0.07 -8.76 1.54
C ASN A 82 0.48 -10.02 2.22
N THR A 83 1.12 -9.91 3.38
CA THR A 83 1.62 -11.05 4.14
C THR A 83 1.18 -10.98 5.59
N VAL A 84 1.09 -12.13 6.26
CA VAL A 84 0.77 -12.19 7.70
C VAL A 84 1.74 -11.34 8.51
N THR A 85 3.06 -11.46 8.25
CA THR A 85 4.10 -10.69 8.94
C THR A 85 3.92 -9.18 8.76
N SER A 86 3.60 -8.72 7.54
CA SER A 86 3.37 -7.30 7.29
C SER A 86 2.13 -6.80 8.02
N ARG A 87 1.04 -7.57 8.04
CA ARG A 87 -0.18 -7.21 8.78
C ARG A 87 0.05 -7.18 10.29
N GLN A 88 0.84 -8.12 10.83
CA GLN A 88 1.21 -8.09 12.25
C GLN A 88 2.06 -6.87 12.59
N TRP A 89 2.96 -6.45 11.71
CA TRP A 89 3.70 -5.20 11.88
C TRP A 89 2.75 -3.98 11.95
N VAL A 90 1.76 -3.90 11.06
CA VAL A 90 0.74 -2.83 11.10
C VAL A 90 -0.04 -2.86 12.42
N ARG A 91 -0.40 -4.06 12.91
CA ARG A 91 -1.06 -4.24 14.20
C ARG A 91 -0.31 -3.55 15.33
N THR A 92 1.02 -3.72 15.40
CA THR A 92 1.83 -3.09 16.46
C THR A 92 1.74 -1.56 16.46
N ILE A 93 1.37 -0.94 15.33
CA ILE A 93 1.26 0.52 15.19
C ILE A 93 -0.06 1.02 15.76
N PHE A 94 -1.19 0.47 15.30
CA PHE A 94 -2.49 0.95 15.77
C PHE A 94 -2.77 0.55 17.22
N GLU A 95 -2.32 -0.62 17.68
CA GLU A 95 -2.43 -1.02 19.09
C GLU A 95 -1.61 -0.09 20.02
N ALA A 96 -0.35 0.23 19.63
CA ALA A 96 0.48 1.16 20.40
C ALA A 96 -0.10 2.59 20.45
N ALA A 97 -0.92 2.96 19.49
CA ALA A 97 -1.60 4.25 19.44
C ALA A 97 -3.01 4.22 20.06
N ASN A 98 -3.51 3.04 20.45
CA ASN A 98 -4.90 2.81 20.88
C ASN A 98 -5.90 3.36 19.83
N ALA A 99 -5.62 3.12 18.54
CA ALA A 99 -6.41 3.58 17.41
C ALA A 99 -7.21 2.43 16.78
N ASP A 100 -8.29 2.77 16.09
CA ASP A 100 -9.03 1.83 15.25
C ASP A 100 -8.21 1.42 14.02
N HIS A 101 -8.65 0.36 13.33
CA HIS A 101 -8.04 -0.09 12.09
C HIS A 101 -9.07 -0.60 11.10
N VAL A 102 -8.71 -0.53 9.80
CA VAL A 102 -9.47 -1.16 8.71
C VAL A 102 -8.48 -1.76 7.73
N LEU A 103 -8.59 -3.07 7.51
CA LEU A 103 -7.89 -3.76 6.43
C LEU A 103 -8.78 -3.78 5.18
N HIS A 104 -8.37 -3.05 4.17
CA HIS A 104 -9.01 -3.05 2.86
C HIS A 104 -8.46 -4.18 2.01
N VAL A 105 -9.30 -5.07 1.52
CA VAL A 105 -8.90 -6.19 0.66
C VAL A 105 -9.43 -5.96 -0.74
N ILE A 106 -8.55 -5.86 -1.72
CA ILE A 106 -8.93 -5.74 -3.13
C ILE A 106 -8.90 -7.13 -3.75
N GLU A 107 -10.08 -7.59 -4.16
CA GLU A 107 -10.25 -8.86 -4.85
C GLU A 107 -10.06 -8.63 -6.37
N ALA A 108 -8.97 -9.20 -6.90
CA ALA A 108 -8.63 -9.11 -8.31
C ALA A 108 -8.04 -10.44 -8.80
N THR A 109 -8.42 -10.84 -10.00
CA THR A 109 -7.82 -11.98 -10.70
C THR A 109 -6.41 -11.66 -11.18
N ASP A 110 -5.60 -12.68 -11.44
CA ASP A 110 -4.25 -12.47 -11.99
C ASP A 110 -4.29 -11.79 -13.35
N SER A 111 -5.28 -12.12 -14.20
CA SER A 111 -5.43 -11.50 -15.52
C SER A 111 -5.75 -10.00 -15.43
N GLU A 112 -6.60 -9.59 -14.50
CA GLU A 112 -6.91 -8.17 -14.27
C GLU A 112 -5.69 -7.42 -13.75
N CYS A 113 -4.95 -8.03 -12.82
CA CYS A 113 -3.72 -7.46 -12.27
C CYS A 113 -2.65 -7.27 -13.35
N LEU A 114 -2.43 -8.29 -14.20
CA LEU A 114 -1.47 -8.23 -15.31
C LEU A 114 -1.87 -7.18 -16.35
N ALA A 115 -3.16 -7.09 -16.72
CA ALA A 115 -3.64 -6.06 -17.64
C ALA A 115 -3.34 -4.65 -17.11
N ASN A 116 -3.55 -4.41 -15.82
CA ASN A 116 -3.21 -3.12 -15.19
C ASN A 116 -1.69 -2.86 -15.15
N ILE A 117 -0.89 -3.89 -14.90
CA ILE A 117 0.58 -3.79 -14.90
C ILE A 117 1.09 -3.45 -16.29
N HIS A 118 0.63 -4.14 -17.34
CA HIS A 118 1.04 -3.89 -18.72
C HIS A 118 0.69 -2.46 -19.13
N ARG A 119 -0.55 -2.02 -18.89
CA ARG A 119 -0.95 -0.63 -19.15
C ARG A 119 -0.07 0.38 -18.39
N ARG A 120 0.20 0.16 -17.10
CA ARG A 120 1.07 1.03 -16.31
C ARG A 120 2.51 1.07 -16.81
N ASN A 121 3.03 -0.06 -17.29
CA ASN A 121 4.37 -0.14 -17.89
C ASN A 121 4.46 0.68 -19.17
N ASP A 122 3.38 0.71 -19.98
CA ASP A 122 3.32 1.46 -21.23
C ASP A 122 3.12 2.95 -20.99
N GLU A 123 2.17 3.32 -20.16
CA GLU A 123 1.77 4.71 -19.88
C GLU A 123 2.73 5.44 -18.92
N LYS A 124 3.40 4.71 -18.03
CA LYS A 124 4.32 5.22 -17.00
C LYS A 124 3.75 6.40 -16.20
N PRO A 125 2.53 6.28 -15.63
CA PRO A 125 1.86 7.38 -14.98
C PRO A 125 2.66 7.88 -13.77
N SER A 126 2.80 9.22 -13.65
CA SER A 126 3.50 9.85 -12.54
C SER A 126 2.87 9.48 -11.20
N GLY A 127 3.72 9.18 -10.22
CA GLY A 127 3.30 8.85 -8.85
C GLY A 127 2.67 7.45 -8.68
N VAL A 128 2.63 6.64 -9.73
CA VAL A 128 2.16 5.24 -9.69
C VAL A 128 3.20 4.29 -10.29
N PHE A 129 3.96 4.78 -11.27
CA PHE A 129 5.03 4.01 -11.90
C PHE A 129 6.35 4.19 -11.14
N TRP A 130 6.75 3.16 -10.40
CA TRP A 130 7.99 3.13 -9.62
C TRP A 130 9.05 2.20 -10.24
N GLY A 131 8.70 1.51 -11.31
CA GLY A 131 9.57 0.61 -12.07
C GLY A 131 8.79 -0.34 -12.96
N HIS A 132 9.47 -0.90 -13.96
CA HIS A 132 8.90 -1.88 -14.86
C HIS A 132 8.67 -3.21 -14.14
N VAL A 133 7.45 -3.73 -14.18
CA VAL A 133 7.09 -5.03 -13.60
C VAL A 133 6.78 -6.00 -14.74
N THR A 134 7.58 -7.06 -14.87
CA THR A 134 7.33 -8.14 -15.82
C THR A 134 6.37 -9.18 -15.25
N ASP A 135 5.85 -10.07 -16.11
CA ASP A 135 4.98 -11.16 -15.68
C ASP A 135 5.70 -12.10 -14.70
N GLU A 136 7.00 -12.35 -14.91
CA GLU A 136 7.81 -13.16 -14.00
C GLU A 136 7.91 -12.50 -12.61
N ILE A 137 8.12 -11.18 -12.56
CA ILE A 137 8.15 -10.43 -11.29
C ILE A 137 6.78 -10.49 -10.62
N PHE A 138 5.68 -10.31 -11.40
CA PHE A 138 4.32 -10.43 -10.87
C PHE A 138 4.08 -11.79 -10.22
N HIS A 139 4.41 -12.88 -10.92
CA HIS A 139 4.22 -14.22 -10.38
C HIS A 139 5.12 -14.48 -9.16
N ALA A 140 6.36 -14.02 -9.18
CA ALA A 140 7.28 -14.17 -8.05
C ALA A 140 6.77 -13.47 -6.78
N VAL A 141 6.27 -12.21 -6.89
CA VAL A 141 5.73 -11.49 -5.73
C VAL A 141 4.37 -12.00 -5.29
N THR A 142 3.54 -12.48 -6.25
CA THR A 142 2.23 -13.06 -5.97
C THR A 142 2.34 -14.39 -5.20
N ALA A 143 3.43 -15.15 -5.36
CA ALA A 143 3.69 -16.36 -4.60
C ALA A 143 3.80 -16.10 -3.08
N TYR A 144 4.12 -14.89 -2.65
CA TYR A 144 4.15 -14.49 -1.24
C TYR A 144 2.84 -13.89 -0.74
N PHE A 145 1.84 -13.74 -1.63
CA PHE A 145 0.55 -13.19 -1.25
C PHE A 145 -0.21 -14.18 -0.36
N ALA A 146 -0.53 -13.74 0.85
CA ALA A 146 -1.33 -14.50 1.80
C ALA A 146 -2.62 -13.73 2.11
N PRO A 147 -3.79 -14.19 1.63
CA PRO A 147 -5.06 -13.58 1.96
C PRO A 147 -5.26 -13.49 3.47
N PRO A 148 -5.83 -12.40 4.00
CA PRO A 148 -6.12 -12.31 5.43
C PRO A 148 -7.12 -13.38 5.85
N GLN A 149 -6.88 -13.98 7.02
CA GLN A 149 -7.73 -15.01 7.60
C GLN A 149 -8.56 -14.42 8.75
N PRO A 150 -9.77 -14.92 9.01
CA PRO A 150 -10.62 -14.45 10.12
C PRO A 150 -9.92 -14.49 11.48
N GLU A 151 -9.06 -15.49 11.69
CA GLU A 151 -8.29 -15.70 12.93
C GLU A 151 -7.28 -14.59 13.21
N GLU A 152 -6.90 -13.83 12.18
CA GLU A 152 -6.06 -12.65 12.37
C GLU A 152 -6.80 -11.51 13.06
N GLY A 153 -8.14 -11.55 13.14
CA GLY A 153 -8.95 -10.59 13.91
C GLY A 153 -8.91 -9.15 13.40
N PHE A 154 -8.65 -8.92 12.11
CA PHE A 154 -8.74 -7.59 11.50
C PHE A 154 -10.18 -7.26 11.11
N ARG A 155 -10.54 -5.97 11.24
CA ARG A 155 -11.75 -5.44 10.61
C ARG A 155 -11.51 -5.31 9.11
N VAL A 156 -12.07 -6.24 8.34
CA VAL A 156 -11.88 -6.34 6.89
C VAL A 156 -13.00 -5.63 6.14
N LEU A 157 -12.63 -4.88 5.09
CA LEU A 157 -13.53 -4.32 4.11
C LEU A 157 -13.08 -4.75 2.71
N ALA A 158 -13.89 -5.58 2.05
CA ALA A 158 -13.61 -6.07 0.71
C ALA A 158 -14.01 -5.04 -0.37
N HIS A 159 -13.21 -4.95 -1.41
CA HIS A 159 -13.42 -4.11 -2.58
C HIS A 159 -13.26 -4.94 -3.85
N ALA A 160 -14.13 -4.71 -4.85
CA ALA A 160 -13.87 -5.20 -6.19
C ALA A 160 -12.62 -4.52 -6.78
N GLN A 161 -11.99 -5.18 -7.76
CA GLN A 161 -10.88 -4.62 -8.51
C GLN A 161 -11.21 -3.23 -9.04
N ARG A 162 -10.26 -2.31 -8.95
CA ARG A 162 -10.36 -0.95 -9.49
C ARG A 162 -9.42 -0.78 -10.67
N GLN A 163 -9.93 -0.19 -11.73
CA GLN A 163 -9.07 0.28 -12.82
C GLN A 163 -8.31 1.51 -12.32
N ASP A 164 -6.99 1.55 -12.56
CA ASP A 164 -6.21 2.76 -12.30
C ASP A 164 -6.74 3.89 -13.19
N GLU A 165 -7.37 4.90 -12.61
CA GLU A 165 -7.79 6.08 -13.36
C GLU A 165 -6.55 6.85 -13.80
N ALA A 166 -6.35 6.96 -15.12
CA ALA A 166 -5.19 7.56 -15.77
C ALA A 166 -5.20 9.11 -15.73
N THR A 167 -5.79 9.73 -14.71
CA THR A 167 -5.80 11.19 -14.59
C THR A 167 -5.48 11.66 -13.18
N PHE A 168 -4.19 11.74 -12.90
CA PHE A 168 -3.72 12.52 -11.76
C PHE A 168 -3.28 13.91 -12.25
N ASP A 169 -4.09 14.94 -12.01
CA ASP A 169 -3.65 16.33 -12.13
C ASP A 169 -2.72 16.64 -10.94
N ALA A 170 -1.43 16.63 -11.20
CA ALA A 170 -0.38 16.96 -10.22
C ALA A 170 -0.45 18.44 -9.73
N ARG A 171 -1.41 19.22 -10.22
CA ARG A 171 -1.53 20.67 -9.95
C ARG A 171 -2.44 21.03 -8.77
N ALA A 172 -3.09 20.04 -8.14
CA ALA A 172 -3.98 20.29 -7.00
C ALA A 172 -3.28 20.01 -5.65
N ARG A 173 -2.13 20.63 -5.42
CA ARG A 173 -1.67 20.93 -4.06
C ARG A 173 -1.73 22.43 -3.87
N PRO A 174 -2.39 22.92 -2.80
CA PRO A 174 -2.34 24.33 -2.43
C PRO A 174 -0.92 24.75 -2.06
#